data_6cb53ad089c0bd9c595e14dac1c91566
#
_entry.id   6cb53ad089c0bd9c595e14dac1c91566
#
_cell.length_a   1.000
_cell.length_b   1.000
_cell.length_c   1.000
_cell.angle_alpha   90.00
_cell.angle_beta   90.00
_cell.angle_gamma   90.00
#
_symmetry.space_group_name_H-M   'P 1'
#
loop_
_entity.id
_entity.type
_entity.pdbx_description
1 polymer ?
#
loop_
_entity_poly.entity_id
_entity_poly.type
_entity_poly.pdbx_seq_one_letter_code
_entity_poly.pdbx_strand_id
1 'polypeptide(L)'
;MRNWEDHFSNIQENIIKKYNADVYISSYSYSELYMGSGIIQIDTKKVIKAYKPKEYLFRDVETLPPFNFKDDGLEISGREWSYRILRQWYTNYLGLRLFDPRDYNTVIKCRSDFSIRNFKLQLDQDLVLPVWKVHPGPCNPEDSYVDYFAHGNGYWMKKYLKLYERTKEMHDNDWGDVSLGETLIKSYIDRYIGSEHITLDYDMDWKMRDEPWMSEVQSIYKKYDPIKVVTTEKGE
;
A
#
# COMPACT_ATOMS: atom_id res chain seq x y z
N MET A 1 -6.00 10.32 0.20
CA MET A 1 -7.38 9.90 0.60
C MET A 1 -8.42 10.14 -0.50
N ARG A 2 -8.08 9.87 -1.76
CA ARG A 2 -9.01 9.95 -2.88
C ARG A 2 -10.20 9.00 -2.66
N ASN A 3 -11.44 9.43 -2.94
CA ASN A 3 -12.65 8.59 -2.88
C ASN A 3 -12.83 7.79 -1.58
N TRP A 4 -12.29 8.28 -0.47
CA TRP A 4 -12.38 7.58 0.81
C TRP A 4 -13.84 7.33 1.25
N GLU A 5 -14.77 8.19 0.82
CA GLU A 5 -16.19 8.07 1.16
C GLU A 5 -16.80 6.80 0.58
N ASP A 6 -16.41 6.43 -0.64
CA ASP A 6 -16.92 5.24 -1.34
C ASP A 6 -16.47 3.93 -0.66
N HIS A 7 -15.33 3.98 0.04
CA HIS A 7 -14.72 2.81 0.68
C HIS A 7 -14.89 2.80 2.21
N PHE A 8 -15.31 3.92 2.80
CA PHE A 8 -15.40 4.07 4.25
C PHE A 8 -16.27 3.01 4.91
N SER A 9 -17.48 2.77 4.39
CA SER A 9 -18.39 1.76 4.95
C SER A 9 -17.77 0.37 4.94
N ASN A 10 -17.05 0.03 3.87
CA ASN A 10 -16.37 -1.25 3.76
C ASN A 10 -15.25 -1.39 4.80
N ILE A 11 -14.39 -0.38 4.95
CA ILE A 11 -13.32 -0.38 5.95
C ILE A 11 -13.90 -0.41 7.36
N GLN A 12 -14.96 0.36 7.60
CA GLN A 12 -15.63 0.41 8.89
C GLN A 12 -16.17 -0.96 9.31
N GLU A 13 -16.87 -1.67 8.42
CA GLU A 13 -17.48 -2.97 8.73
C GLU A 13 -16.45 -4.10 8.78
N ASN A 14 -15.52 -4.15 7.83
CA ASN A 14 -14.61 -5.28 7.69
C ASN A 14 -13.35 -5.19 8.55
N ILE A 15 -12.99 -3.98 9.04
CA ILE A 15 -11.82 -3.77 9.89
C ILE A 15 -12.23 -3.16 11.21
N ILE A 16 -12.69 -1.90 11.21
CA ILE A 16 -12.78 -1.09 12.44
C ILE A 16 -13.74 -1.73 13.43
N LYS A 17 -14.98 -1.98 13.03
CA LYS A 17 -15.99 -2.59 13.91
C LYS A 17 -15.70 -4.06 14.19
N LYS A 18 -15.35 -4.82 13.14
CA LYS A 18 -15.14 -6.27 13.24
C LYS A 18 -14.07 -6.64 14.25
N TYR A 19 -13.00 -5.85 14.33
CA TYR A 19 -11.86 -6.11 15.22
C TYR A 19 -11.76 -5.12 16.37
N ASN A 20 -12.76 -4.22 16.54
CA ASN A 20 -12.73 -3.14 17.53
C ASN A 20 -11.41 -2.36 17.46
N ALA A 21 -10.99 -1.99 16.25
CA ALA A 21 -9.68 -1.45 15.99
C ALA A 21 -9.58 0.03 16.36
N ASP A 22 -8.49 0.41 17.00
CA ASP A 22 -8.09 1.80 17.14
C ASP A 22 -7.66 2.36 15.78
N VAL A 23 -8.07 3.58 15.47
CA VAL A 23 -7.78 4.21 14.19
C VAL A 23 -6.77 5.33 14.36
N TYR A 24 -5.73 5.32 13.52
CA TYR A 24 -4.73 6.36 13.37
C TYR A 24 -4.68 6.80 11.91
N ILE A 25 -4.66 8.09 11.65
CA ILE A 25 -4.68 8.62 10.29
C ILE A 25 -3.43 9.44 10.03
N SER A 26 -2.63 9.01 9.07
CA SER A 26 -1.54 9.81 8.50
C SER A 26 -1.83 10.01 7.01
N SER A 27 -1.95 11.25 6.57
CA SER A 27 -2.32 11.57 5.18
C SER A 27 -1.91 12.99 4.80
N TYR A 28 -2.03 13.29 3.52
CA TYR A 28 -2.04 14.66 3.03
C TYR A 28 -3.46 15.24 3.10
N SER A 29 -3.55 16.58 3.26
CA SER A 29 -4.80 17.33 3.23
C SER A 29 -5.38 17.49 1.82
N TYR A 30 -4.72 16.94 0.82
CA TYR A 30 -5.11 16.97 -0.59
C TYR A 30 -4.91 15.62 -1.25
N SER A 31 -5.50 15.45 -2.43
CA SER A 31 -5.26 14.30 -3.32
C SER A 31 -5.02 14.78 -4.74
N GLU A 32 -4.00 14.28 -5.38
CA GLU A 32 -3.78 14.50 -6.80
C GLU A 32 -4.74 13.64 -7.62
N LEU A 33 -5.35 14.23 -8.63
CA LEU A 33 -6.09 13.47 -9.63
C LEU A 33 -5.11 12.69 -10.53
N TYR A 34 -5.62 11.61 -11.11
CA TYR A 34 -4.83 10.78 -12.01
C TYR A 34 -4.24 11.62 -13.16
N MET A 35 -2.98 11.33 -13.52
CA MET A 35 -2.24 12.01 -14.60
C MET A 35 -2.07 13.52 -14.44
N GLY A 36 -2.01 14.04 -13.21
CA GLY A 36 -1.74 15.48 -13.01
C GLY A 36 -2.88 16.38 -13.43
N SER A 37 -4.10 15.85 -13.65
CA SER A 37 -5.27 16.61 -14.09
C SER A 37 -5.82 17.58 -13.03
N GLY A 38 -5.24 17.62 -11.84
CA GLY A 38 -5.59 18.56 -10.79
C GLY A 38 -5.35 18.05 -9.38
N ILE A 39 -5.63 18.92 -8.42
CA ILE A 39 -5.55 18.66 -6.99
C ILE A 39 -6.95 18.81 -6.39
N ILE A 40 -7.37 17.86 -5.58
CA ILE A 40 -8.59 17.94 -4.78
C ILE A 40 -8.20 18.13 -3.33
N GLN A 41 -8.70 19.21 -2.73
CA GLN A 41 -8.61 19.40 -1.29
C GLN A 41 -9.51 18.39 -0.56
N ILE A 42 -8.97 17.76 0.46
CA ILE A 42 -9.71 16.81 1.28
C ILE A 42 -10.36 17.56 2.46
N ASP A 43 -11.64 17.33 2.66
CA ASP A 43 -12.31 17.77 3.89
C ASP A 43 -11.84 16.91 5.07
N THR A 44 -10.75 17.32 5.69
CA THR A 44 -10.15 16.61 6.82
C THR A 44 -11.08 16.54 8.02
N LYS A 45 -11.96 17.53 8.22
CA LYS A 45 -12.96 17.53 9.31
C LYS A 45 -13.98 16.42 9.08
N LYS A 46 -14.41 16.22 7.84
CA LYS A 46 -15.34 15.13 7.49
C LYS A 46 -14.70 13.77 7.68
N VAL A 47 -13.42 13.60 7.31
CA VAL A 47 -12.65 12.39 7.55
C VAL A 47 -12.54 12.07 9.05
N ILE A 48 -12.13 13.04 9.85
CA ILE A 48 -12.00 12.88 11.31
C ILE A 48 -13.34 12.51 11.94
N LYS A 49 -14.42 13.17 11.54
CA LYS A 49 -15.77 12.87 12.03
C LYS A 49 -16.23 11.45 11.69
N ALA A 50 -15.88 10.96 10.49
CA ALA A 50 -16.24 9.63 10.01
C ALA A 50 -15.45 8.53 10.71
N TYR A 51 -14.13 8.62 10.68
CA TYR A 51 -13.22 7.59 11.21
C TYR A 51 -13.03 7.64 12.73
N LYS A 52 -13.27 8.79 13.37
CA LYS A 52 -13.06 9.02 14.80
C LYS A 52 -11.69 8.53 15.29
N PRO A 53 -10.59 8.95 14.64
CA PRO A 53 -9.27 8.44 14.98
C PRO A 53 -8.86 8.86 16.39
N LYS A 54 -8.04 8.04 17.06
CA LYS A 54 -7.39 8.41 18.34
C LYS A 54 -6.42 9.57 18.12
N GLU A 55 -5.63 9.48 17.05
CA GLU A 55 -4.69 10.52 16.64
C GLU A 55 -4.67 10.65 15.12
N TYR A 56 -4.32 11.82 14.62
CA TYR A 56 -4.23 12.06 13.18
C TYR A 56 -3.17 13.11 12.82
N LEU A 57 -2.64 12.98 11.61
CA LEU A 57 -1.72 13.92 10.99
C LEU A 57 -2.13 14.16 9.53
N PHE A 58 -2.53 15.39 9.22
CA PHE A 58 -2.72 15.83 7.84
C PHE A 58 -1.66 16.87 7.49
N ARG A 59 -1.05 16.74 6.32
CA ARG A 59 0.02 17.61 5.85
C ARG A 59 -0.30 18.22 4.50
N ASP A 60 0.22 19.41 4.26
CA ASP A 60 0.13 20.09 2.98
C ASP A 60 1.23 19.66 2.01
N VAL A 61 1.01 19.89 0.69
CA VAL A 61 1.90 19.50 -0.41
C VAL A 61 3.32 20.04 -0.23
N GLU A 62 3.44 21.27 0.26
CA GLU A 62 4.71 21.99 0.36
C GLU A 62 5.69 21.40 1.37
N THR A 63 5.20 20.51 2.23
CA THR A 63 6.01 19.86 3.25
C THR A 63 6.56 18.50 2.81
N LEU A 64 6.93 18.38 1.53
CA LEU A 64 7.58 17.17 1.04
C LEU A 64 8.90 16.90 1.74
N PRO A 65 9.20 15.62 1.93
CA PRO A 65 10.46 15.23 2.57
C PRO A 65 11.66 15.72 1.77
N PRO A 66 12.76 16.06 2.46
CA PRO A 66 13.96 16.60 1.86
C PRO A 66 14.81 15.53 1.19
N PHE A 67 14.23 14.66 0.35
CA PHE A 67 15.06 13.88 -0.56
C PHE A 67 15.34 14.74 -1.79
N ASN A 68 16.46 15.42 -1.77
CA ASN A 68 17.16 15.78 -2.98
C ASN A 68 17.69 14.47 -3.58
N PHE A 69 16.83 13.74 -4.29
CA PHE A 69 17.34 12.88 -5.33
C PHE A 69 18.06 13.81 -6.30
N LYS A 70 19.39 13.72 -6.35
CA LYS A 70 20.17 14.43 -7.35
C LYS A 70 19.52 14.16 -8.70
N ASP A 71 19.60 15.14 -9.57
CA ASP A 71 19.05 15.15 -10.94
C ASP A 71 19.69 14.11 -11.87
N ASP A 72 19.88 12.89 -11.44
CA ASP A 72 20.61 11.84 -12.13
C ASP A 72 19.71 11.13 -13.14
N GLY A 73 19.19 11.90 -14.11
CA GLY A 73 18.73 11.32 -15.36
C GLY A 73 17.40 10.56 -15.38
N LEU A 74 16.63 10.56 -14.27
CA LEU A 74 15.26 10.03 -14.30
C LEU A 74 14.43 10.86 -15.26
N GLU A 75 13.89 10.25 -16.30
CA GLU A 75 12.94 10.90 -17.21
C GLU A 75 11.79 11.52 -16.44
N ILE A 76 11.24 12.63 -16.94
CA ILE A 76 10.21 13.43 -16.26
C ILE A 76 9.01 12.57 -15.82
N SER A 77 8.63 11.56 -16.59
CA SER A 77 7.57 10.61 -16.24
C SER A 77 7.93 9.71 -15.05
N GLY A 78 9.17 9.23 -14.98
CA GLY A 78 9.65 8.43 -13.86
C GLY A 78 9.74 9.23 -12.56
N ARG A 79 10.12 10.49 -12.61
CA ARG A 79 10.17 11.37 -11.43
C ARG A 79 8.81 11.53 -10.76
N GLU A 80 7.75 11.77 -11.52
CA GLU A 80 6.43 11.96 -10.95
C GLU A 80 5.93 10.72 -10.22
N TRP A 81 6.12 9.53 -10.78
CA TRP A 81 5.77 8.27 -10.14
C TRP A 81 6.60 8.01 -8.88
N SER A 82 7.90 8.22 -8.94
CA SER A 82 8.79 8.09 -7.78
C SER A 82 8.35 8.99 -6.64
N TYR A 83 7.99 10.25 -6.91
CA TYR A 83 7.49 11.16 -5.89
C TYR A 83 6.18 10.67 -5.25
N ARG A 84 5.25 10.10 -6.02
CA ARG A 84 3.99 9.57 -5.48
C ARG A 84 4.22 8.40 -4.54
N ILE A 85 5.10 7.48 -4.92
CA ILE A 85 5.49 6.33 -4.12
C ILE A 85 6.20 6.78 -2.85
N LEU A 86 7.16 7.68 -2.98
CA LEU A 86 7.89 8.24 -1.84
C LEU A 86 6.97 8.97 -0.86
N ARG A 87 6.01 9.76 -1.36
CA ARG A 87 4.98 10.42 -0.55
C ARG A 87 4.12 9.41 0.22
N GLN A 88 3.75 8.32 -0.41
CA GLN A 88 2.98 7.26 0.24
C GLN A 88 3.79 6.64 1.38
N TRP A 89 5.05 6.26 1.14
CA TRP A 89 5.88 5.66 2.16
C TRP A 89 6.28 6.63 3.26
N TYR A 90 6.51 7.90 2.91
CA TYR A 90 6.69 8.93 3.92
C TYR A 90 5.47 9.12 4.81
N THR A 91 4.29 9.09 4.23
CA THR A 91 3.03 9.15 4.99
C THR A 91 2.88 7.97 5.94
N ASN A 92 3.23 6.76 5.49
CA ASN A 92 3.25 5.58 6.35
C ASN A 92 4.26 5.72 7.50
N TYR A 93 5.46 6.21 7.20
CA TYR A 93 6.50 6.47 8.19
C TYR A 93 6.06 7.51 9.24
N LEU A 94 5.43 8.58 8.80
CA LEU A 94 4.91 9.61 9.70
C LEU A 94 3.78 9.08 10.61
N GLY A 95 3.06 8.05 10.19
CA GLY A 95 2.10 7.35 11.04
C GLY A 95 2.71 6.81 12.33
N LEU A 96 4.01 6.45 12.31
CA LEU A 96 4.75 6.02 13.49
C LEU A 96 4.95 7.10 14.56
N ARG A 97 4.64 8.37 14.25
CA ARG A 97 4.64 9.46 15.22
C ARG A 97 3.34 9.53 16.02
N LEU A 98 2.30 8.88 15.55
CA LEU A 98 0.97 8.90 16.18
C LEU A 98 0.81 7.78 17.21
N PHE A 99 1.55 6.68 17.05
CA PHE A 99 1.53 5.54 17.97
C PHE A 99 2.77 4.67 17.80
N ASP A 100 3.10 3.87 18.80
CA ASP A 100 4.09 2.79 18.63
C ASP A 100 3.35 1.50 18.24
N PRO A 101 3.61 0.94 17.05
CA PRO A 101 3.01 -0.33 16.64
C PRO A 101 3.22 -1.47 17.65
N ARG A 102 4.31 -1.44 18.44
CA ARG A 102 4.61 -2.49 19.43
C ARG A 102 3.67 -2.49 20.64
N ASP A 103 2.88 -1.44 20.82
CA ASP A 103 1.85 -1.39 21.86
C ASP A 103 0.59 -2.20 21.48
N TYR A 104 0.57 -2.76 20.25
CA TYR A 104 -0.54 -3.52 19.69
C TYR A 104 -0.10 -4.94 19.32
N ASN A 105 -0.96 -5.92 19.62
CA ASN A 105 -0.75 -7.31 19.20
C ASN A 105 -0.74 -7.43 17.68
N THR A 106 -1.60 -6.66 17.02
CA THR A 106 -1.70 -6.61 15.56
C THR A 106 -1.94 -5.19 15.08
N VAL A 107 -1.25 -4.83 14.02
CA VAL A 107 -1.41 -3.56 13.32
C VAL A 107 -1.84 -3.82 11.89
N ILE A 108 -2.78 -3.04 11.39
CA ILE A 108 -3.27 -3.11 10.01
C ILE A 108 -2.95 -1.78 9.33
N LYS A 109 -2.20 -1.83 8.24
CA LYS A 109 -2.02 -0.71 7.32
C LYS A 109 -3.00 -0.86 6.17
N CYS A 110 -3.83 0.15 5.96
CA CYS A 110 -4.84 0.13 4.92
C CYS A 110 -4.90 1.50 4.22
N ARG A 111 -5.01 1.50 2.90
CA ARG A 111 -5.34 2.72 2.14
C ARG A 111 -6.83 2.99 2.21
N SER A 112 -7.20 4.26 2.23
CA SER A 112 -8.60 4.68 2.32
C SER A 112 -9.39 4.57 1.00
N ASP A 113 -8.70 4.37 -0.13
CA ASP A 113 -9.29 4.18 -1.47
C ASP A 113 -9.36 2.71 -1.90
N PHE A 114 -9.62 1.83 -0.94
CA PHE A 114 -9.50 0.39 -1.07
C PHE A 114 -10.66 -0.32 -0.36
N SER A 115 -11.35 -1.20 -1.04
CA SER A 115 -12.39 -2.07 -0.47
C SER A 115 -11.85 -3.47 -0.29
N ILE A 116 -12.15 -4.04 0.86
CA ILE A 116 -11.67 -5.36 1.26
C ILE A 116 -12.84 -6.34 1.25
N ARG A 117 -12.60 -7.52 0.72
CA ARG A 117 -13.51 -8.66 0.77
C ARG A 117 -12.79 -9.86 1.37
N ASN A 118 -13.53 -10.70 2.06
CA ASN A 118 -13.02 -11.96 2.63
C ASN A 118 -11.80 -11.81 3.57
N PHE A 119 -11.59 -10.62 4.14
CA PHE A 119 -10.48 -10.40 5.06
C PHE A 119 -10.68 -11.17 6.37
N LYS A 120 -9.66 -11.96 6.72
CA LYS A 120 -9.52 -12.61 8.02
C LYS A 120 -8.18 -12.21 8.62
N LEU A 121 -8.23 -11.67 9.82
CA LEU A 121 -7.03 -11.30 10.57
C LEU A 121 -6.28 -12.57 10.97
N GLN A 122 -5.01 -12.67 10.61
CA GLN A 122 -4.12 -13.75 10.98
C GLN A 122 -3.26 -13.25 12.15
N LEU A 123 -3.63 -13.63 13.39
CA LEU A 123 -3.09 -13.04 14.62
C LEU A 123 -1.64 -13.46 14.92
N ASP A 124 -1.26 -14.67 14.54
CA ASP A 124 0.02 -15.27 14.91
C ASP A 124 1.09 -15.12 13.83
N GLN A 125 0.85 -14.24 12.86
CA GLN A 125 1.77 -14.02 11.74
C GLN A 125 2.63 -12.77 11.96
N ASP A 126 3.88 -12.84 11.53
CA ASP A 126 4.83 -11.73 11.63
C ASP A 126 4.40 -10.56 10.75
N LEU A 127 4.31 -10.78 9.45
CA LEU A 127 3.83 -9.80 8.46
C LEU A 127 3.05 -10.52 7.37
N VAL A 128 1.82 -10.10 7.14
CA VAL A 128 0.94 -10.67 6.11
C VAL A 128 0.71 -9.65 5.02
N LEU A 129 0.93 -10.06 3.78
CA LEU A 129 0.73 -9.25 2.58
C LEU A 129 -0.26 -9.95 1.65
N PRO A 130 -1.26 -9.24 1.10
CA PRO A 130 -2.15 -9.83 0.10
C PRO A 130 -1.41 -10.07 -1.21
N VAL A 131 -1.84 -11.09 -1.93
CA VAL A 131 -1.30 -11.43 -3.25
C VAL A 131 -2.14 -10.80 -4.35
N TRP A 132 -1.50 -10.31 -5.39
CA TRP A 132 -2.16 -9.91 -6.62
C TRP A 132 -2.72 -11.15 -7.34
N LYS A 133 -4.05 -11.26 -7.39
CA LYS A 133 -4.70 -12.34 -8.16
C LYS A 133 -4.71 -12.08 -9.66
N VAL A 134 -4.66 -10.81 -10.05
CA VAL A 134 -4.62 -10.38 -11.44
C VAL A 134 -3.74 -9.12 -11.51
N HIS A 135 -2.57 -9.23 -12.09
CA HIS A 135 -1.69 -8.08 -12.28
C HIS A 135 -1.81 -7.57 -13.73
N PRO A 136 -2.20 -6.31 -13.93
CA PRO A 136 -2.30 -5.72 -15.27
C PRO A 136 -0.97 -5.17 -15.81
N GLY A 137 0.17 -5.52 -15.26
CA GLY A 137 1.44 -4.91 -15.60
C GLY A 137 2.60 -5.88 -15.71
N PRO A 138 3.81 -5.38 -16.02
CA PRO A 138 5.01 -6.19 -16.22
C PRO A 138 5.58 -6.78 -14.91
N CYS A 139 4.95 -6.52 -13.76
CA CYS A 139 5.44 -7.03 -12.48
C CYS A 139 4.98 -8.48 -12.29
N ASN A 140 5.93 -9.38 -12.22
CA ASN A 140 5.68 -10.75 -11.83
C ASN A 140 5.28 -10.80 -10.35
N PRO A 141 4.22 -11.55 -9.95
CA PRO A 141 3.88 -11.74 -8.54
C PRO A 141 5.04 -12.26 -7.67
N GLU A 142 6.00 -12.96 -8.27
CA GLU A 142 7.20 -13.43 -7.59
C GLU A 142 8.18 -12.28 -7.26
N ASP A 143 8.10 -11.17 -7.97
CA ASP A 143 9.03 -10.04 -7.86
C ASP A 143 8.43 -8.80 -7.18
N SER A 144 7.18 -8.88 -6.71
CA SER A 144 6.49 -7.71 -6.18
C SER A 144 5.49 -8.04 -5.07
N TYR A 145 5.31 -7.11 -4.13
CA TYR A 145 4.30 -7.18 -3.08
C TYR A 145 3.31 -6.02 -3.18
N VAL A 146 2.06 -6.28 -2.79
CA VAL A 146 1.02 -5.26 -2.78
C VAL A 146 1.30 -4.19 -1.73
N ASP A 147 1.23 -2.92 -2.13
CA ASP A 147 1.51 -1.77 -1.25
C ASP A 147 0.27 -1.15 -0.59
N TYR A 148 -0.94 -1.65 -0.91
CA TYR A 148 -2.20 -1.04 -0.44
C TYR A 148 -2.63 -1.50 0.94
N PHE A 149 -2.25 -2.70 1.32
CA PHE A 149 -2.66 -3.35 2.55
C PHE A 149 -1.53 -4.19 3.12
N ALA A 150 -1.42 -4.21 4.42
CA ALA A 150 -0.54 -5.10 5.17
C ALA A 150 -1.08 -5.26 6.59
N HIS A 151 -0.86 -6.41 7.22
CA HIS A 151 -1.08 -6.55 8.65
C HIS A 151 -0.05 -7.50 9.27
N GLY A 152 0.08 -7.47 10.57
CA GLY A 152 1.00 -8.32 11.29
C GLY A 152 1.22 -7.87 12.72
N ASN A 153 2.10 -8.55 13.43
CA ASN A 153 2.42 -8.13 14.78
C ASN A 153 3.14 -6.76 14.79
N GLY A 154 3.04 -6.05 15.90
CA GLY A 154 3.49 -4.67 15.99
C GLY A 154 4.98 -4.47 15.73
N TYR A 155 5.83 -5.45 16.06
CA TYR A 155 7.27 -5.37 15.83
C TYR A 155 7.59 -5.37 14.32
N TRP A 156 7.04 -6.30 13.56
CA TRP A 156 7.29 -6.40 12.12
C TRP A 156 6.58 -5.31 11.33
N MET A 157 5.37 -4.93 11.76
CA MET A 157 4.69 -3.78 11.18
C MET A 157 5.45 -2.48 11.39
N LYS A 158 6.10 -2.29 12.54
CA LYS A 158 6.98 -1.13 12.75
C LYS A 158 8.16 -1.13 11.78
N LYS A 159 8.80 -2.28 11.54
CA LYS A 159 9.84 -2.41 10.52
C LYS A 159 9.29 -2.09 9.12
N TYR A 160 8.18 -2.68 8.75
CA TYR A 160 7.54 -2.47 7.45
C TYR A 160 7.22 -0.99 7.19
N LEU A 161 6.64 -0.29 8.15
CA LEU A 161 6.31 1.13 8.03
C LEU A 161 7.53 2.05 7.96
N LYS A 162 8.73 1.56 8.31
CA LYS A 162 10.00 2.28 8.24
C LYS A 162 10.69 2.21 6.87
N LEU A 163 10.09 1.59 5.86
CA LEU A 163 10.66 1.49 4.51
C LEU A 163 11.22 2.84 4.03
N TYR A 164 10.51 3.93 4.28
CA TYR A 164 10.93 5.27 3.88
C TYR A 164 12.33 5.66 4.39
N GLU A 165 12.72 5.25 5.60
CA GLU A 165 14.04 5.55 6.17
C GLU A 165 15.19 4.95 5.33
N ARG A 166 14.91 3.89 4.56
CA ARG A 166 15.89 3.16 3.75
C ARG A 166 15.84 3.46 2.27
N THR A 167 14.85 4.22 1.83
CA THR A 167 14.63 4.46 0.39
C THR A 167 15.82 5.10 -0.28
N LYS A 168 16.46 6.09 0.39
CA LYS A 168 17.66 6.73 -0.17
C LYS A 168 18.83 5.76 -0.29
N GLU A 169 19.09 4.96 0.73
CA GLU A 169 20.15 3.94 0.73
C GLU A 169 19.90 2.92 -0.39
N MET A 170 18.64 2.49 -0.56
CA MET A 170 18.26 1.55 -1.61
C MET A 170 18.46 2.13 -3.01
N HIS A 171 18.08 3.39 -3.21
CA HIS A 171 18.28 4.09 -4.46
C HIS A 171 19.76 4.27 -4.80
N ASP A 172 20.55 4.76 -3.84
CA ASP A 172 21.98 5.07 -4.03
C ASP A 172 22.81 3.80 -4.35
N ASN A 173 22.32 2.63 -3.98
CA ASN A 173 22.97 1.34 -4.21
C ASN A 173 22.30 0.49 -5.32
N ASP A 174 21.32 1.03 -6.01
CA ASP A 174 20.56 0.33 -7.06
C ASP A 174 19.91 -0.99 -6.55
N TRP A 175 19.38 -0.94 -5.32
CA TRP A 175 18.77 -2.11 -4.67
C TRP A 175 17.26 -2.19 -4.84
N GLY A 176 16.66 -1.32 -5.59
CA GLY A 176 15.23 -1.33 -5.85
C GLY A 176 14.79 -0.12 -6.64
N ASP A 177 13.83 -0.34 -7.51
CA ASP A 177 13.28 0.73 -8.32
C ASP A 177 12.29 1.56 -7.49
N VAL A 178 12.70 2.77 -7.13
CA VAL A 178 11.87 3.73 -6.39
C VAL A 178 10.68 4.25 -7.21
N SER A 179 10.63 3.97 -8.50
CA SER A 179 9.50 4.31 -9.37
C SER A 179 8.37 3.26 -9.32
N LEU A 180 8.64 2.06 -8.78
CA LEU A 180 7.69 0.96 -8.68
C LEU A 180 7.53 0.55 -7.21
N GLY A 181 6.39 0.91 -6.62
CA GLY A 181 6.12 0.70 -5.18
C GLY A 181 6.19 -0.76 -4.78
N GLU A 182 5.68 -1.63 -5.60
CA GLU A 182 5.60 -3.06 -5.35
C GLU A 182 6.98 -3.74 -5.35
N THR A 183 7.85 -3.37 -6.30
CA THR A 183 9.23 -3.89 -6.37
C THR A 183 10.10 -3.29 -5.27
N LEU A 184 9.88 -2.02 -4.94
CA LEU A 184 10.56 -1.36 -3.83
C LEU A 184 10.28 -2.06 -2.50
N ILE A 185 9.02 -2.44 -2.24
CA ILE A 185 8.63 -3.20 -1.04
C ILE A 185 9.33 -4.56 -1.01
N LYS A 186 9.31 -5.28 -2.13
CA LYS A 186 9.95 -6.60 -2.23
C LYS A 186 11.43 -6.49 -1.89
N SER A 187 12.14 -5.57 -2.52
CA SER A 187 13.57 -5.34 -2.27
C SER A 187 13.86 -4.92 -0.83
N TYR A 188 12.98 -4.10 -0.23
CA TYR A 188 13.09 -3.71 1.17
C TYR A 188 12.89 -4.90 2.11
N ILE A 189 11.88 -5.71 1.87
CA ILE A 189 11.58 -6.90 2.69
C ILE A 189 12.75 -7.88 2.64
N ASP A 190 13.22 -8.21 1.45
CA ASP A 190 14.31 -9.17 1.27
C ASP A 190 15.60 -8.76 1.98
N ARG A 191 15.84 -7.44 2.14
CA ARG A 191 17.07 -6.93 2.78
C ARG A 191 16.96 -6.65 4.26
N TYR A 192 15.83 -6.14 4.73
CA TYR A 192 15.71 -5.56 6.07
C TYR A 192 14.72 -6.27 6.98
N ILE A 193 13.85 -7.12 6.42
CA ILE A 193 12.86 -7.90 7.17
C ILE A 193 13.21 -9.37 7.11
N GLY A 194 13.43 -9.92 5.94
CA GLY A 194 13.56 -11.34 5.64
C GLY A 194 12.25 -11.93 5.11
N SER A 195 12.33 -12.65 4.00
CA SER A 195 11.16 -13.27 3.37
C SER A 195 10.54 -14.38 4.24
N GLU A 196 11.29 -14.96 5.15
CA GLU A 196 10.84 -15.95 6.14
C GLU A 196 9.82 -15.39 7.14
N HIS A 197 9.73 -14.06 7.27
CA HIS A 197 8.76 -13.37 8.12
C HIS A 197 7.49 -12.95 7.37
N ILE A 198 7.36 -13.32 6.10
CA ILE A 198 6.24 -12.96 5.25
C ILE A 198 5.28 -14.13 5.07
N THR A 199 4.03 -13.89 5.37
CA THR A 199 2.92 -14.76 4.98
C THR A 199 2.15 -14.11 3.85
N LEU A 200 1.95 -14.82 2.75
CA LEU A 200 1.16 -14.35 1.62
C LEU A 200 -0.30 -14.76 1.79
N ASP A 201 -1.21 -13.78 1.78
CA ASP A 201 -2.64 -14.02 1.86
C ASP A 201 -3.23 -14.13 0.45
N TYR A 202 -3.49 -15.37 0.02
CA TYR A 202 -4.12 -15.69 -1.26
C TYR A 202 -5.66 -15.63 -1.21
N ASP A 203 -6.25 -15.62 -0.02
CA ASP A 203 -7.69 -15.66 0.16
C ASP A 203 -8.31 -14.26 0.20
N MET A 204 -7.53 -13.28 0.61
CA MET A 204 -7.98 -11.90 0.65
C MET A 204 -8.34 -11.41 -0.76
N ASP A 205 -9.58 -10.98 -0.91
CA ASP A 205 -10.05 -10.32 -2.12
C ASP A 205 -10.23 -8.83 -1.86
N TRP A 206 -9.92 -8.02 -2.86
CA TRP A 206 -9.97 -6.59 -2.73
C TRP A 206 -10.31 -5.92 -4.06
N LYS A 207 -10.90 -4.74 -3.97
CA LYS A 207 -11.24 -3.92 -5.11
C LYS A 207 -10.67 -2.52 -4.88
N MET A 208 -9.82 -2.08 -5.78
CA MET A 208 -9.53 -0.66 -5.91
C MET A 208 -10.74 0.05 -6.52
N ARG A 209 -10.78 1.37 -6.37
CA ARG A 209 -11.79 2.20 -7.01
C ARG A 209 -11.92 1.85 -8.50
N ASP A 210 -13.14 2.02 -9.02
CA ASP A 210 -13.40 1.92 -10.45
C ASP A 210 -12.72 3.10 -11.16
N GLU A 211 -11.52 2.88 -11.69
CA GLU A 211 -10.89 3.82 -12.62
C GLU A 211 -11.33 3.49 -14.05
N PRO A 212 -11.64 4.49 -14.88
CA PRO A 212 -12.08 4.25 -16.26
C PRO A 212 -11.10 3.36 -17.07
N TRP A 213 -9.80 3.53 -16.82
CA TRP A 213 -8.76 2.71 -17.47
C TRP A 213 -8.72 1.27 -16.98
N MET A 214 -9.22 0.97 -15.76
CA MET A 214 -9.30 -0.41 -15.25
C MET A 214 -10.29 -1.26 -16.05
N SER A 215 -11.37 -0.67 -16.55
CA SER A 215 -12.31 -1.38 -17.43
C SER A 215 -11.67 -1.69 -18.79
N GLU A 216 -10.85 -0.81 -19.30
CA GLU A 216 -10.10 -0.97 -20.54
C GLU A 216 -9.02 -2.05 -20.38
N VAL A 217 -8.27 -2.00 -19.30
CA VAL A 217 -7.30 -3.01 -18.91
C VAL A 217 -7.97 -4.36 -18.70
N GLN A 218 -9.07 -4.44 -17.96
CA GLN A 218 -9.84 -5.69 -17.80
C GLN A 218 -10.39 -6.22 -19.13
N SER A 219 -10.73 -5.36 -20.09
CA SER A 219 -11.16 -5.77 -21.43
C SER A 219 -10.01 -6.38 -22.24
N ILE A 220 -8.81 -5.85 -22.07
CA ILE A 220 -7.57 -6.38 -22.67
C ILE A 220 -7.26 -7.76 -22.07
N TYR A 221 -7.36 -7.91 -20.75
CA TYR A 221 -7.10 -9.20 -20.08
C TYR A 221 -8.13 -10.27 -20.35
N LYS A 222 -9.40 -9.92 -20.55
CA LYS A 222 -10.41 -10.89 -21.04
C LYS A 222 -10.10 -11.48 -22.42
N LYS A 223 -9.22 -10.81 -23.18
CA LYS A 223 -8.73 -11.30 -24.48
C LYS A 223 -7.55 -12.27 -24.36
N TYR A 224 -6.80 -12.21 -23.26
CA TYR A 224 -5.74 -13.15 -22.97
C TYR A 224 -6.29 -14.19 -21.99
N ASP A 225 -6.74 -15.31 -22.54
CA ASP A 225 -7.27 -16.46 -21.80
C ASP A 225 -6.27 -16.84 -20.67
N PRO A 226 -6.72 -17.01 -19.43
CA PRO A 226 -5.82 -17.35 -18.35
C PRO A 226 -5.12 -18.67 -18.68
N ILE A 227 -3.82 -18.68 -18.50
CA ILE A 227 -2.97 -19.85 -18.60
C ILE A 227 -3.68 -21.01 -17.90
N LYS A 228 -4.12 -22.00 -18.67
CA LYS A 228 -4.57 -23.27 -18.12
C LYS A 228 -3.41 -23.85 -17.32
N VAL A 229 -3.53 -23.81 -16.02
CA VAL A 229 -2.63 -24.58 -15.16
C VAL A 229 -2.91 -26.03 -15.51
N VAL A 230 -2.06 -26.62 -16.34
CA VAL A 230 -2.05 -28.05 -16.59
C VAL A 230 -1.49 -28.70 -15.32
N THR A 231 -2.37 -29.11 -14.43
CA THR A 231 -2.01 -30.07 -13.39
C THR A 231 -1.66 -31.37 -14.09
N THR A 232 -0.37 -31.62 -14.24
CA THR A 232 0.10 -32.97 -14.56
C THR A 232 -0.17 -33.82 -13.33
N GLU A 233 -1.27 -34.55 -13.35
CA GLU A 233 -1.42 -35.72 -12.50
C GLU A 233 -0.27 -36.65 -12.82
N LYS A 234 0.63 -36.84 -11.86
CA LYS A 234 1.57 -37.97 -11.91
C LYS A 234 0.74 -39.24 -11.71
N GLY A 235 0.47 -39.93 -12.81
CA GLY A 235 0.04 -41.29 -12.78
C GLY A 235 1.08 -42.16 -12.09
N GLU A 236 0.60 -43.16 -11.43
CA GLU A 236 1.21 -44.27 -10.65
C GLU A 236 2.54 -44.81 -11.17
#